data_edddb8c1de7f776376f1f2e915230e66
#
_entry.id   edddb8c1de7f776376f1f2e915230e66
#
_cell.length_a   1.000
_cell.length_b   1.000
_cell.length_c   1.000
_cell.angle_alpha   90.00
_cell.angle_beta   90.00
_cell.angle_gamma   90.00
#
_symmetry.space_group_name_H-M   'P 1'
#
loop_
_entity.id
_entity.type
_entity.pdbx_description
1 polymer ?
#
loop_
_entity_poly.entity_id
_entity_poly.type
_entity_poly.pdbx_seq_one_letter_code
_entity_poly.pdbx_strand_id
1 'polypeptide(L)'
;MEFVNKMFRGDRVIWMIFLFLCLISIVVVYSASSTLTYKTNYWEPITRHTMFLLVGAVIVLGCHAIPPKFFKALIIALPIAWFLLIAVKLFGTSVNGADRWLSIAGVTFQPSELAKLALIATTAFILSRRNYLSEKISFRWIVGLAAITCGIIFIDNFSTAVLLFVIVIFMMFVGQISKKSLTKLCLSLFAAGALFVLAIYVIPEDIIEKVFPRALTWKERIKDYLPRQTSWEERTQDLKKEDKFVITDDNFQVAHAKIAVAQGGVFGKMPGNSKQRHFLPQAYSDFIYAIIIEEMGLIGGIFVLFLYITLFVRSGIIANRSEKLFSKYLVMGSAMILVIQALANMAVAVNLIPVTGQPLPLISRGGTSTLINCIYIGIILSVSRFDNPKGVKREDEIIQELEEEMQAAQESLDASREKLRELASMSDPSFEDNEDSDSTI
;
A
#
# COMPACT_ATOMS: atom_id res chain seq x y z
N MET A 1 30.27 -5.36 -1.82
CA MET A 1 29.46 -4.56 -0.89
C MET A 1 29.03 -3.21 -1.45
N GLU A 2 29.88 -2.43 -2.12
CA GLU A 2 29.52 -1.12 -2.70
C GLU A 2 28.32 -1.15 -3.66
N PHE A 3 28.22 -2.15 -4.53
CA PHE A 3 27.10 -2.29 -5.47
C PHE A 3 25.76 -2.44 -4.75
N VAL A 4 25.70 -3.25 -3.69
CA VAL A 4 24.50 -3.46 -2.87
C VAL A 4 24.12 -2.18 -2.11
N ASN A 5 25.08 -1.47 -1.53
CA ASN A 5 24.86 -0.19 -0.86
C ASN A 5 24.38 0.90 -1.83
N LYS A 6 24.86 0.88 -3.08
CA LYS A 6 24.41 1.81 -4.12
C LYS A 6 22.99 1.50 -4.61
N MET A 7 22.59 0.23 -4.62
CA MET A 7 21.29 -0.24 -5.06
C MET A 7 20.19 0.02 -4.01
N PHE A 8 20.49 -0.07 -2.71
CA PHE A 8 19.54 0.13 -1.61
C PHE A 8 19.69 1.50 -0.92
N ARG A 9 20.16 2.53 -1.65
CA ARG A 9 20.18 3.92 -1.14
C ARG A 9 18.78 4.38 -0.78
N GLY A 10 18.67 5.34 0.17
CA GLY A 10 17.41 5.87 0.66
C GLY A 10 17.03 5.30 2.03
N ASP A 11 15.76 5.38 2.38
CA ASP A 11 15.29 5.00 3.72
C ASP A 11 15.28 3.47 3.93
N ARG A 12 16.18 2.97 4.78
CA ARG A 12 16.32 1.53 5.08
C ARG A 12 15.07 0.94 5.73
N VAL A 13 14.32 1.74 6.49
CA VAL A 13 13.09 1.28 7.16
C VAL A 13 12.01 0.98 6.13
N ILE A 14 11.86 1.83 5.11
CA ILE A 14 10.90 1.58 4.02
C ILE A 14 11.27 0.32 3.22
N TRP A 15 12.56 0.09 2.96
CA TRP A 15 13.03 -1.15 2.32
C TRP A 15 12.70 -2.39 3.15
N MET A 16 12.93 -2.34 4.47
CA MET A 16 12.58 -3.46 5.37
C MET A 16 11.07 -3.71 5.39
N ILE A 17 10.24 -2.66 5.49
CA ILE A 17 8.79 -2.81 5.46
C ILE A 17 8.34 -3.47 4.15
N PHE A 18 8.85 -3.01 3.01
CA PHE A 18 8.54 -3.60 1.72
C PHE A 18 8.90 -5.09 1.68
N LEU A 19 10.10 -5.45 2.14
CA LEU A 19 10.54 -6.85 2.20
C LEU A 19 9.62 -7.70 3.10
N PHE A 20 9.31 -7.24 4.32
CA PHE A 20 8.44 -7.97 5.24
C PHE A 20 7.03 -8.15 4.68
N LEU A 21 6.44 -7.11 4.08
CA LEU A 21 5.13 -7.22 3.44
C LEU A 21 5.13 -8.23 2.29
N CYS A 22 6.19 -8.26 1.46
CA CYS A 22 6.34 -9.25 0.39
C CYS A 22 6.50 -10.68 0.93
N LEU A 23 7.29 -10.88 2.00
CA LEU A 23 7.47 -12.20 2.62
C LEU A 23 6.16 -12.71 3.22
N ILE A 24 5.46 -11.88 3.99
CA ILE A 24 4.14 -12.21 4.54
C ILE A 24 3.17 -12.54 3.41
N SER A 25 3.17 -11.75 2.33
CA SER A 25 2.33 -11.97 1.17
C SER A 25 2.53 -13.36 0.56
N ILE A 26 3.77 -13.78 0.33
CA ILE A 26 4.08 -15.10 -0.24
C ILE A 26 3.52 -16.20 0.65
N VAL A 27 3.77 -16.13 1.97
CA VAL A 27 3.33 -17.15 2.92
C VAL A 27 1.80 -17.25 2.99
N VAL A 28 1.13 -16.10 3.16
CA VAL A 28 -0.32 -16.08 3.38
C VAL A 28 -1.09 -16.35 2.08
N VAL A 29 -0.63 -15.83 0.93
CA VAL A 29 -1.26 -16.12 -0.37
C VAL A 29 -1.07 -17.58 -0.74
N TYR A 30 0.07 -18.19 -0.46
CA TYR A 30 0.26 -19.64 -0.63
C TYR A 30 -0.79 -20.43 0.15
N SER A 31 -0.98 -20.12 1.42
CA SER A 31 -1.99 -20.76 2.24
C SER A 31 -3.41 -20.51 1.73
N ALA A 32 -3.79 -19.25 1.51
CA ALA A 32 -5.13 -18.85 1.11
C ALA A 32 -5.52 -19.31 -0.31
N SER A 33 -4.55 -19.57 -1.19
CA SER A 33 -4.81 -19.98 -2.59
C SER A 33 -5.03 -21.48 -2.75
N SER A 34 -4.85 -22.29 -1.73
CA SER A 34 -5.03 -23.76 -1.81
C SER A 34 -6.44 -24.18 -2.26
N THR A 35 -7.45 -23.33 -2.07
CA THR A 35 -8.82 -23.55 -2.54
C THR A 35 -9.01 -23.43 -4.05
N LEU A 36 -8.15 -22.68 -4.73
CA LEU A 36 -8.22 -22.51 -6.19
C LEU A 36 -7.66 -23.72 -6.95
N THR A 37 -6.95 -24.60 -6.26
CA THR A 37 -6.20 -25.71 -6.87
C THR A 37 -7.05 -26.93 -7.20
N TYR A 38 -8.30 -26.99 -6.76
CA TYR A 38 -9.21 -28.09 -7.09
C TYR A 38 -9.50 -28.24 -8.60
N LYS A 39 -9.20 -27.20 -9.42
CA LYS A 39 -9.46 -27.18 -10.87
C LYS A 39 -8.20 -26.97 -11.74
N THR A 40 -7.05 -26.63 -11.16
CA THR A 40 -5.81 -26.28 -11.87
C THR A 40 -4.57 -26.76 -11.12
N ASN A 41 -3.37 -26.66 -11.73
CA ASN A 41 -2.11 -27.01 -11.10
C ASN A 41 -1.91 -26.27 -9.77
N TYR A 42 -1.55 -27.00 -8.71
CA TYR A 42 -1.33 -26.50 -7.36
C TYR A 42 -0.38 -25.29 -7.29
N TRP A 43 0.62 -25.24 -8.17
CA TRP A 43 1.65 -24.20 -8.19
C TRP A 43 1.28 -22.95 -8.97
N GLU A 44 0.30 -22.99 -9.86
CA GLU A 44 -0.03 -21.86 -10.74
C GLU A 44 -0.41 -20.57 -10.00
N PRO A 45 -1.28 -20.58 -8.96
CA PRO A 45 -1.64 -19.35 -8.25
C PRO A 45 -0.48 -18.68 -7.55
N ILE A 46 0.44 -19.48 -6.95
CA ILE A 46 1.58 -18.94 -6.20
C ILE A 46 2.68 -18.45 -7.12
N THR A 47 3.00 -19.21 -8.20
CA THR A 47 4.01 -18.79 -9.17
C THR A 47 3.62 -17.48 -9.84
N ARG A 48 2.35 -17.34 -10.23
CA ARG A 48 1.84 -16.10 -10.81
C ARG A 48 1.93 -14.93 -9.81
N HIS A 49 1.56 -15.15 -8.54
CA HIS A 49 1.64 -14.12 -7.51
C HIS A 49 3.11 -13.70 -7.24
N THR A 50 4.00 -14.67 -7.06
CA THR A 50 5.44 -14.43 -6.84
C THR A 50 6.06 -13.69 -8.02
N MET A 51 5.67 -14.03 -9.27
CA MET A 51 6.11 -13.31 -10.45
C MET A 51 5.68 -11.83 -10.41
N PHE A 52 4.42 -11.52 -10.03
CA PHE A 52 4.00 -10.14 -9.85
C PHE A 52 4.78 -9.40 -8.77
N LEU A 53 5.14 -10.07 -7.67
CA LEU A 53 5.98 -9.46 -6.62
C LEU A 53 7.41 -9.21 -7.11
N LEU A 54 8.01 -10.13 -7.88
CA LEU A 54 9.34 -9.95 -8.46
C LEU A 54 9.35 -8.79 -9.47
N VAL A 55 8.38 -8.76 -10.39
CA VAL A 55 8.22 -7.63 -11.31
C VAL A 55 7.98 -6.32 -10.52
N GLY A 56 7.18 -6.38 -9.46
CA GLY A 56 6.97 -5.26 -8.55
C GLY A 56 8.26 -4.79 -7.89
N ALA A 57 9.13 -5.69 -7.43
CA ALA A 57 10.42 -5.35 -6.86
C ALA A 57 11.34 -4.65 -7.89
N VAL A 58 11.34 -5.12 -9.15
CA VAL A 58 12.05 -4.45 -10.24
C VAL A 58 11.48 -3.03 -10.48
N ILE A 59 10.15 -2.86 -10.43
CA ILE A 59 9.50 -1.55 -10.53
C ILE A 59 9.92 -0.65 -9.37
N VAL A 60 9.96 -1.14 -8.13
CA VAL A 60 10.44 -0.37 -6.96
C VAL A 60 11.86 0.12 -7.20
N LEU A 61 12.77 -0.76 -7.62
CA LEU A 61 14.16 -0.41 -7.93
C LEU A 61 14.25 0.62 -9.07
N GLY A 62 13.46 0.45 -10.13
CA GLY A 62 13.38 1.40 -11.23
C GLY A 62 12.89 2.77 -10.79
N CYS A 63 11.76 2.83 -10.09
CA CYS A 63 11.21 4.09 -9.56
C CYS A 63 12.15 4.76 -8.56
N HIS A 64 12.78 3.98 -7.67
CA HIS A 64 13.78 4.47 -6.73
C HIS A 64 14.98 5.13 -7.42
N ALA A 65 15.37 4.66 -8.61
CA ALA A 65 16.47 5.22 -9.38
C ALA A 65 16.10 6.54 -10.11
N ILE A 66 14.82 6.83 -10.27
CA ILE A 66 14.31 8.01 -11.00
C ILE A 66 14.21 9.21 -10.04
N PRO A 67 14.83 10.38 -10.35
CA PRO A 67 14.64 11.59 -9.55
C PRO A 67 13.18 12.04 -9.48
N PRO A 68 12.71 12.55 -8.33
CA PRO A 68 11.30 12.89 -8.08
C PRO A 68 10.69 13.87 -9.10
N LYS A 69 11.50 14.72 -9.71
CA LYS A 69 11.05 15.69 -10.75
C LYS A 69 10.36 15.04 -11.93
N PHE A 70 10.74 13.80 -12.30
CA PHE A 70 10.18 13.10 -13.44
C PHE A 70 8.79 12.51 -13.16
N PHE A 71 8.42 12.30 -11.91
CA PHE A 71 7.06 11.86 -11.55
C PHE A 71 5.98 12.90 -11.87
N LYS A 72 6.34 14.14 -12.21
CA LYS A 72 5.39 15.10 -12.80
C LYS A 72 4.77 14.60 -14.10
N ALA A 73 5.44 13.70 -14.83
CA ALA A 73 4.88 13.07 -16.02
C ALA A 73 3.60 12.25 -15.73
N LEU A 74 3.41 11.79 -14.48
CA LEU A 74 2.18 11.09 -14.06
C LEU A 74 0.92 11.96 -14.17
N ILE A 75 1.05 13.29 -14.27
CA ILE A 75 -0.07 14.21 -14.52
C ILE A 75 -0.70 13.91 -15.89
N ILE A 76 0.12 13.59 -16.90
CA ILE A 76 -0.34 13.25 -18.24
C ILE A 76 -1.13 11.93 -18.23
N ALA A 77 -0.85 11.06 -17.25
CA ALA A 77 -1.59 9.81 -17.10
C ALA A 77 -3.05 10.00 -16.66
N LEU A 78 -3.44 11.19 -16.12
CA LEU A 78 -4.81 11.41 -15.64
C LEU A 78 -5.86 11.39 -16.76
N PRO A 79 -5.73 12.17 -17.86
CA PRO A 79 -6.66 12.08 -18.98
C PRO A 79 -6.62 10.70 -19.66
N ILE A 80 -5.46 10.05 -19.72
CA ILE A 80 -5.34 8.69 -20.24
C ILE A 80 -6.15 7.72 -19.35
N ALA A 81 -6.04 7.85 -18.03
CA ALA A 81 -6.81 7.01 -17.10
C ALA A 81 -8.32 7.25 -17.23
N TRP A 82 -8.78 8.49 -17.46
CA TRP A 82 -10.19 8.76 -17.73
C TRP A 82 -10.67 8.07 -19.02
N PHE A 83 -9.88 8.18 -20.09
CA PHE A 83 -10.18 7.48 -21.34
C PHE A 83 -10.27 5.96 -21.11
N LEU A 84 -9.32 5.36 -20.38
CA LEU A 84 -9.34 3.94 -20.06
C LEU A 84 -10.52 3.55 -19.16
N LEU A 85 -10.90 4.39 -18.18
CA LEU A 85 -12.07 4.15 -17.34
C LEU A 85 -13.38 4.17 -18.14
N ILE A 86 -13.49 5.02 -19.15
CA ILE A 86 -14.64 5.04 -20.06
C ILE A 86 -14.58 3.83 -21.01
N ALA A 87 -13.40 3.51 -21.54
CA ALA A 87 -13.20 2.37 -22.43
C ALA A 87 -13.55 1.03 -21.77
N VAL A 88 -13.29 0.87 -20.46
CA VAL A 88 -13.71 -0.32 -19.70
C VAL A 88 -15.23 -0.55 -19.76
N LYS A 89 -16.03 0.51 -19.79
CA LYS A 89 -17.49 0.39 -19.89
C LYS A 89 -17.97 -0.12 -21.24
N LEU A 90 -17.16 0.07 -22.27
CA LEU A 90 -17.49 -0.36 -23.64
C LEU A 90 -16.87 -1.73 -23.99
N PHE A 91 -15.69 -2.02 -23.46
CA PHE A 91 -14.85 -3.17 -23.85
C PHE A 91 -14.40 -4.01 -22.65
N GLY A 92 -14.86 -3.72 -21.43
CA GLY A 92 -14.43 -4.39 -20.21
C GLY A 92 -14.94 -5.82 -20.10
N THR A 93 -14.18 -6.62 -19.35
CA THR A 93 -14.61 -7.96 -18.92
C THR A 93 -15.30 -7.87 -17.57
N SER A 94 -16.50 -8.45 -17.51
CA SER A 94 -17.28 -8.52 -16.28
C SER A 94 -16.69 -9.58 -15.34
N VAL A 95 -16.18 -9.14 -14.20
CA VAL A 95 -15.73 -10.01 -13.12
C VAL A 95 -16.57 -9.68 -11.89
N ASN A 96 -17.29 -10.66 -11.36
CA ASN A 96 -18.22 -10.48 -10.23
C ASN A 96 -19.29 -9.41 -10.50
N GLY A 97 -19.83 -9.39 -11.73
CA GLY A 97 -20.90 -8.47 -12.15
C GLY A 97 -20.45 -6.99 -12.27
N ALA A 98 -19.17 -6.70 -12.38
CA ALA A 98 -18.63 -5.37 -12.63
C ALA A 98 -17.61 -5.36 -13.76
N ASP A 99 -17.81 -4.46 -14.71
CA ASP A 99 -16.90 -4.19 -15.81
C ASP A 99 -15.79 -3.25 -15.32
N ARG A 100 -14.77 -3.81 -14.69
CA ARG A 100 -13.68 -3.03 -14.05
C ARG A 100 -12.30 -3.35 -14.62
N TRP A 101 -12.24 -4.42 -15.42
CA TRP A 101 -10.99 -4.98 -15.87
C TRP A 101 -10.88 -4.91 -17.39
N LEU A 102 -9.74 -4.45 -17.86
CA LEU A 102 -9.32 -4.60 -19.26
C LEU A 102 -8.35 -5.77 -19.36
N SER A 103 -8.63 -6.69 -20.25
CA SER A 103 -7.70 -7.77 -20.57
C SER A 103 -6.86 -7.35 -21.78
N ILE A 104 -5.58 -7.08 -21.55
CA ILE A 104 -4.62 -6.70 -22.60
C ILE A 104 -3.54 -7.79 -22.62
N ALA A 105 -3.42 -8.51 -23.74
CA ALA A 105 -2.42 -9.57 -23.92
C ALA A 105 -2.42 -10.62 -22.79
N GLY A 106 -3.59 -11.00 -22.26
CA GLY A 106 -3.73 -11.99 -21.19
C GLY A 106 -3.46 -11.47 -19.78
N VAL A 107 -3.09 -10.20 -19.63
CA VAL A 107 -2.94 -9.54 -18.33
C VAL A 107 -4.17 -8.66 -18.06
N THR A 108 -4.83 -8.91 -16.94
CA THR A 108 -5.96 -8.08 -16.51
C THR A 108 -5.44 -6.83 -15.82
N PHE A 109 -5.81 -5.67 -16.35
CA PHE A 109 -5.46 -4.35 -15.82
C PHE A 109 -6.69 -3.62 -15.33
N GLN A 110 -6.60 -2.97 -14.15
CA GLN A 110 -7.67 -2.15 -13.59
C GLN A 110 -7.35 -0.66 -13.74
N PRO A 111 -8.01 0.07 -14.65
CA PRO A 111 -7.72 1.48 -14.92
C PRO A 111 -7.89 2.41 -13.73
N SER A 112 -8.76 2.08 -12.77
CA SER A 112 -8.92 2.89 -11.55
C SER A 112 -7.65 2.94 -10.70
N GLU A 113 -6.76 1.94 -10.77
CA GLU A 113 -5.48 1.98 -10.07
C GLU A 113 -4.56 3.07 -10.66
N LEU A 114 -4.50 3.17 -12.00
CA LEU A 114 -3.77 4.24 -12.67
C LEU A 114 -4.39 5.61 -12.38
N ALA A 115 -5.72 5.71 -12.37
CA ALA A 115 -6.43 6.96 -12.07
C ALA A 115 -6.11 7.46 -10.65
N LYS A 116 -6.05 6.57 -9.66
CA LYS A 116 -5.64 6.91 -8.29
C LYS A 116 -4.23 7.50 -8.24
N LEU A 117 -3.27 6.83 -8.87
CA LEU A 117 -1.88 7.29 -8.94
C LEU A 117 -1.77 8.66 -9.62
N ALA A 118 -2.41 8.82 -10.77
CA ALA A 118 -2.38 10.05 -11.55
C ALA A 118 -3.06 11.22 -10.80
N LEU A 119 -4.20 10.98 -10.13
CA LEU A 119 -4.88 12.01 -9.35
C LEU A 119 -4.04 12.47 -8.14
N ILE A 120 -3.39 11.53 -7.42
CA ILE A 120 -2.48 11.86 -6.32
C ILE A 120 -1.32 12.73 -6.82
N ALA A 121 -0.68 12.35 -7.94
CA ALA A 121 0.42 13.12 -8.53
C ALA A 121 -0.05 14.51 -9.00
N THR A 122 -1.24 14.61 -9.60
CA THR A 122 -1.83 15.89 -10.05
C THR A 122 -2.18 16.77 -8.86
N THR A 123 -2.78 16.22 -7.81
CA THR A 123 -3.08 16.95 -6.57
C THR A 123 -1.78 17.46 -5.91
N ALA A 124 -0.74 16.62 -5.82
CA ALA A 124 0.57 17.02 -5.30
C ALA A 124 1.18 18.16 -6.12
N PHE A 125 1.05 18.12 -7.44
CA PHE A 125 1.53 19.18 -8.32
C PHE A 125 0.79 20.49 -8.13
N ILE A 126 -0.54 20.49 -8.07
CA ILE A 126 -1.34 21.71 -7.87
C ILE A 126 -1.00 22.33 -6.51
N LEU A 127 -0.92 21.51 -5.44
CA LEU A 127 -0.54 21.97 -4.11
C LEU A 127 0.87 22.55 -4.07
N SER A 128 1.79 22.02 -4.86
CA SER A 128 3.17 22.53 -4.94
C SER A 128 3.29 23.90 -5.62
N ARG A 129 2.28 24.29 -6.40
CA ARG A 129 2.20 25.58 -7.09
C ARG A 129 1.54 26.70 -6.26
N ARG A 130 1.39 26.51 -4.97
CA ARG A 130 0.73 27.43 -4.04
C ARG A 130 1.25 28.87 -4.09
N ASN A 131 2.55 29.06 -4.40
CA ASN A 131 3.14 30.40 -4.53
C ASN A 131 2.71 31.12 -5.82
N TYR A 132 2.17 30.41 -6.81
CA TYR A 132 1.75 30.94 -8.11
C TYR A 132 0.24 30.93 -8.31
N LEU A 133 -0.47 30.03 -7.62
CA LEU A 133 -1.92 29.88 -7.73
C LEU A 133 -2.58 30.34 -6.43
N SER A 134 -3.64 31.13 -6.53
CA SER A 134 -4.41 31.44 -5.34
C SER A 134 -5.03 30.18 -4.74
N GLU A 135 -5.22 30.15 -3.43
CA GLU A 135 -5.81 29.03 -2.71
C GLU A 135 -7.17 28.62 -3.29
N LYS A 136 -8.02 29.59 -3.64
CA LYS A 136 -9.35 29.34 -4.23
C LYS A 136 -9.27 28.65 -5.59
N ILE A 137 -8.27 28.98 -6.40
CA ILE A 137 -8.05 28.36 -7.72
C ILE A 137 -7.54 26.93 -7.52
N SER A 138 -6.54 26.73 -6.67
CA SER A 138 -6.02 25.41 -6.34
C SER A 138 -7.11 24.48 -5.79
N PHE A 139 -7.91 24.97 -4.85
CA PHE A 139 -9.05 24.23 -4.30
C PHE A 139 -10.04 23.80 -5.39
N ARG A 140 -10.47 24.74 -6.26
CA ARG A 140 -11.43 24.43 -7.34
C ARG A 140 -10.90 23.39 -8.32
N TRP A 141 -9.64 23.50 -8.73
CA TRP A 141 -9.02 22.52 -9.64
C TRP A 141 -8.92 21.14 -8.99
N ILE A 142 -8.44 21.05 -7.75
CA ILE A 142 -8.31 19.76 -7.05
C ILE A 142 -9.68 19.11 -6.88
N VAL A 143 -10.67 19.85 -6.39
CA VAL A 143 -12.03 19.32 -6.19
C VAL A 143 -12.68 18.94 -7.52
N GLY A 144 -12.52 19.74 -8.58
CA GLY A 144 -13.06 19.44 -9.90
C GLY A 144 -12.46 18.16 -10.51
N LEU A 145 -11.14 18.03 -10.48
CA LEU A 145 -10.46 16.83 -11.00
C LEU A 145 -10.77 15.58 -10.16
N ALA A 146 -10.86 15.74 -8.84
CA ALA A 146 -11.26 14.65 -7.95
C ALA A 146 -12.72 14.25 -8.18
N ALA A 147 -13.63 15.21 -8.36
CA ALA A 147 -15.04 14.94 -8.62
C ALA A 147 -15.24 14.19 -9.95
N ILE A 148 -14.53 14.59 -11.02
CA ILE A 148 -14.57 13.87 -12.31
C ILE A 148 -14.05 12.45 -12.13
N THR A 149 -12.84 12.29 -11.56
CA THR A 149 -12.20 10.97 -11.42
C THR A 149 -13.03 10.05 -10.52
N CYS A 150 -13.41 10.55 -9.34
CA CYS A 150 -14.22 9.76 -8.40
C CYS A 150 -15.62 9.50 -8.95
N GLY A 151 -16.22 10.44 -9.69
CA GLY A 151 -17.52 10.27 -10.32
C GLY A 151 -17.53 9.12 -11.35
N ILE A 152 -16.50 9.01 -12.19
CA ILE A 152 -16.38 7.90 -13.14
C ILE A 152 -16.19 6.57 -12.38
N ILE A 153 -15.34 6.54 -11.34
CA ILE A 153 -15.07 5.34 -10.54
C ILE A 153 -16.28 4.94 -9.70
N PHE A 154 -17.06 5.92 -9.22
CA PHE A 154 -18.21 5.72 -8.34
C PHE A 154 -19.24 4.74 -8.91
N ILE A 155 -19.51 4.81 -10.20
CA ILE A 155 -20.50 3.96 -10.87
C ILE A 155 -20.17 2.49 -10.68
N ASP A 156 -18.87 2.12 -10.72
CA ASP A 156 -18.43 0.74 -10.64
C ASP A 156 -17.93 0.34 -9.25
N ASN A 157 -17.34 1.29 -8.52
CA ASN A 157 -16.73 1.04 -7.22
C ASN A 157 -16.85 2.23 -6.27
N PHE A 158 -18.00 2.31 -5.58
CA PHE A 158 -18.29 3.32 -4.57
C PHE A 158 -17.17 3.45 -3.51
N SER A 159 -16.74 2.32 -2.96
CA SER A 159 -15.74 2.30 -1.88
C SER A 159 -14.40 2.88 -2.33
N THR A 160 -13.96 2.58 -3.56
CA THR A 160 -12.72 3.16 -4.12
C THR A 160 -12.85 4.66 -4.34
N ALA A 161 -14.01 5.12 -4.84
CA ALA A 161 -14.25 6.54 -5.07
C ALA A 161 -14.24 7.34 -3.75
N VAL A 162 -14.93 6.84 -2.72
CA VAL A 162 -14.94 7.47 -1.39
C VAL A 162 -13.55 7.49 -0.77
N LEU A 163 -12.84 6.37 -0.79
CA LEU A 163 -11.47 6.26 -0.27
C LEU A 163 -10.54 7.27 -0.94
N LEU A 164 -10.58 7.34 -2.28
CA LEU A 164 -9.74 8.27 -3.04
C LEU A 164 -10.08 9.74 -2.73
N PHE A 165 -11.36 10.05 -2.59
CA PHE A 165 -11.78 11.41 -2.23
C PHE A 165 -11.32 11.81 -0.82
N VAL A 166 -11.39 10.89 0.14
CA VAL A 166 -10.85 11.09 1.50
C VAL A 166 -9.35 11.40 1.47
N ILE A 167 -8.60 10.68 0.64
CA ILE A 167 -7.15 10.92 0.48
C ILE A 167 -6.89 12.32 -0.09
N VAL A 168 -7.65 12.74 -1.09
CA VAL A 168 -7.53 14.08 -1.68
C VAL A 168 -7.84 15.16 -0.66
N ILE A 169 -8.89 14.99 0.17
CA ILE A 169 -9.21 15.92 1.27
C ILE A 169 -8.03 15.99 2.25
N PHE A 170 -7.46 14.84 2.62
CA PHE A 170 -6.32 14.82 3.51
C PHE A 170 -5.09 15.51 2.90
N MET A 171 -4.81 15.27 1.61
CA MET A 171 -3.73 15.97 0.90
C MET A 171 -3.95 17.50 0.89
N MET A 172 -5.19 17.96 0.68
CA MET A 172 -5.55 19.37 0.78
C MET A 172 -5.33 19.93 2.20
N PHE A 173 -5.65 19.15 3.22
CA PHE A 173 -5.41 19.51 4.62
C PHE A 173 -3.90 19.68 4.91
N VAL A 174 -3.08 18.69 4.51
CA VAL A 174 -1.61 18.77 4.62
C VAL A 174 -1.06 19.91 3.76
N GLY A 175 -1.66 20.16 2.59
CA GLY A 175 -1.38 21.29 1.70
C GLY A 175 -1.80 22.64 2.23
N GLN A 176 -2.34 22.70 3.48
CA GLN A 176 -2.76 23.92 4.16
C GLN A 176 -3.83 24.73 3.40
N ILE A 177 -4.74 24.06 2.71
CA ILE A 177 -5.99 24.67 2.23
C ILE A 177 -6.83 25.09 3.44
N SER A 178 -7.52 26.21 3.36
CA SER A 178 -8.26 26.78 4.51
C SER A 178 -9.25 25.78 5.10
N LYS A 179 -9.25 25.67 6.42
CA LYS A 179 -10.17 24.79 7.16
C LYS A 179 -11.63 25.08 6.82
N LYS A 180 -11.98 26.34 6.57
CA LYS A 180 -13.35 26.76 6.18
C LYS A 180 -13.78 26.11 4.86
N SER A 181 -12.90 26.08 3.85
CA SER A 181 -13.19 25.45 2.55
C SER A 181 -13.32 23.94 2.69
N LEU A 182 -12.43 23.30 3.46
CA LEU A 182 -12.48 21.86 3.73
C LEU A 182 -13.74 21.45 4.50
N THR A 183 -14.12 22.21 5.56
CA THR A 183 -15.33 21.91 6.32
C THR A 183 -16.58 22.05 5.45
N LYS A 184 -16.67 23.10 4.59
CA LYS A 184 -17.78 23.22 3.64
C LYS A 184 -17.84 22.06 2.66
N LEU A 185 -16.69 21.60 2.16
CA LEU A 185 -16.62 20.44 1.26
C LEU A 185 -17.08 19.17 1.98
N CYS A 186 -16.58 18.89 3.18
CA CYS A 186 -17.00 17.73 3.97
C CYS A 186 -18.50 17.76 4.27
N LEU A 187 -19.04 18.93 4.66
CA LEU A 187 -20.47 19.07 4.93
C LEU A 187 -21.32 18.87 3.67
N SER A 188 -20.89 19.42 2.52
CA SER A 188 -21.59 19.21 1.25
C SER A 188 -21.58 17.75 0.80
N LEU A 189 -20.46 17.04 0.98
CA LEU A 189 -20.35 15.61 0.68
C LEU A 189 -21.21 14.76 1.62
N PHE A 190 -21.24 15.10 2.90
CA PHE A 190 -22.10 14.42 3.87
C PHE A 190 -23.56 14.62 3.52
N ALA A 191 -23.98 15.85 3.20
CA ALA A 191 -25.35 16.15 2.79
C ALA A 191 -25.73 15.41 1.48
N ALA A 192 -24.80 15.40 0.48
CA ALA A 192 -25.04 14.68 -0.76
C ALA A 192 -25.13 13.16 -0.52
N GLY A 193 -24.29 12.60 0.34
CA GLY A 193 -24.35 11.19 0.75
C GLY A 193 -25.65 10.83 1.47
N ALA A 194 -26.09 11.69 2.40
CA ALA A 194 -27.35 11.50 3.11
C ALA A 194 -28.56 11.54 2.15
N LEU A 195 -28.57 12.50 1.23
CA LEU A 195 -29.60 12.58 0.18
C LEU A 195 -29.57 11.36 -0.76
N PHE A 196 -28.40 10.87 -1.11
CA PHE A 196 -28.24 9.69 -1.93
C PHE A 196 -28.77 8.43 -1.23
N VAL A 197 -28.44 8.24 0.05
CA VAL A 197 -28.97 7.13 0.85
C VAL A 197 -30.49 7.25 0.96
N LEU A 198 -31.01 8.43 1.27
CA LEU A 198 -32.46 8.67 1.31
C LEU A 198 -33.14 8.32 -0.02
N ALA A 199 -32.55 8.73 -1.15
CA ALA A 199 -33.07 8.44 -2.47
C ALA A 199 -33.16 6.92 -2.74
N ILE A 200 -32.15 6.14 -2.35
CA ILE A 200 -32.16 4.67 -2.50
C ILE A 200 -33.28 4.00 -1.69
N TYR A 201 -33.67 4.58 -0.54
CA TYR A 201 -34.75 4.03 0.28
C TYR A 201 -36.15 4.47 -0.19
N VAL A 202 -36.26 5.65 -0.83
CA VAL A 202 -37.56 6.21 -1.28
C VAL A 202 -37.95 5.75 -2.68
N ILE A 203 -36.95 5.57 -3.58
CA ILE A 203 -37.21 5.18 -4.98
C ILE A 203 -37.53 3.68 -5.05
N PRO A 204 -38.59 3.27 -5.79
CA PRO A 204 -38.92 1.86 -6.02
C PRO A 204 -37.75 1.07 -6.61
N GLU A 205 -37.59 -0.21 -6.18
CA GLU A 205 -36.46 -1.06 -6.59
C GLU A 205 -36.40 -1.28 -8.10
N ASP A 206 -37.56 -1.39 -8.76
CA ASP A 206 -37.69 -1.58 -10.22
C ASP A 206 -37.05 -0.43 -11.02
N ILE A 207 -37.12 0.80 -10.49
CA ILE A 207 -36.53 1.98 -11.12
C ILE A 207 -35.02 2.01 -10.84
N ILE A 208 -34.63 1.66 -9.60
CA ILE A 208 -33.21 1.60 -9.21
C ILE A 208 -32.49 0.53 -10.03
N GLU A 209 -33.08 -0.64 -10.23
CA GLU A 209 -32.49 -1.74 -11.00
C GLU A 209 -32.21 -1.35 -12.46
N LYS A 210 -33.12 -0.59 -13.06
CA LYS A 210 -32.97 -0.12 -14.46
C LYS A 210 -31.96 1.02 -14.62
N VAL A 211 -31.89 1.94 -13.66
CA VAL A 211 -31.05 3.16 -13.76
C VAL A 211 -29.68 2.95 -13.13
N PHE A 212 -29.64 2.26 -11.99
CA PHE A 212 -28.41 2.11 -11.20
C PHE A 212 -28.40 0.80 -10.41
N PRO A 213 -28.24 -0.37 -11.08
CA PRO A 213 -28.33 -1.70 -10.45
C PRO A 213 -27.41 -1.88 -9.24
N ARG A 214 -26.26 -1.18 -9.25
CA ARG A 214 -25.27 -1.22 -8.16
C ARG A 214 -25.76 -0.63 -6.85
N ALA A 215 -26.74 0.28 -6.87
CA ALA A 215 -27.30 0.85 -5.66
C ALA A 215 -28.02 -0.20 -4.81
N LEU A 216 -28.62 -1.24 -5.43
CA LEU A 216 -29.22 -2.37 -4.72
C LEU A 216 -28.17 -3.16 -3.93
N THR A 217 -27.02 -3.45 -4.54
CA THR A 217 -25.91 -4.13 -3.84
C THR A 217 -25.41 -3.31 -2.64
N TRP A 218 -25.41 -1.97 -2.73
CA TRP A 218 -25.03 -1.11 -1.59
C TRP A 218 -26.12 -1.07 -0.52
N LYS A 219 -27.39 -1.05 -0.91
CA LYS A 219 -28.53 -1.15 0.00
C LYS A 219 -28.46 -2.44 0.81
N GLU A 220 -28.18 -3.58 0.16
CA GLU A 220 -27.98 -4.87 0.81
C GLU A 220 -26.80 -4.82 1.80
N ARG A 221 -25.63 -4.37 1.37
CA ARG A 221 -24.43 -4.26 2.23
C ARG A 221 -24.64 -3.36 3.46
N ILE A 222 -25.38 -2.26 3.31
CA ILE A 222 -25.74 -1.37 4.43
C ILE A 222 -26.73 -2.07 5.36
N LYS A 223 -27.72 -2.76 4.79
CA LYS A 223 -28.72 -3.51 5.54
C LYS A 223 -28.11 -4.66 6.34
N ASP A 224 -27.11 -5.35 5.77
CA ASP A 224 -26.40 -6.44 6.45
C ASP A 224 -25.44 -5.94 7.53
N TYR A 225 -24.90 -4.73 7.35
CA TYR A 225 -24.01 -4.10 8.32
C TYR A 225 -24.77 -3.46 9.49
N LEU A 226 -25.90 -2.81 9.23
CA LEU A 226 -26.75 -2.26 10.29
C LEU A 226 -27.30 -3.43 11.11
N PRO A 227 -27.03 -3.48 12.45
CA PRO A 227 -27.56 -4.54 13.27
C PRO A 227 -29.08 -4.52 13.10
N ARG A 228 -29.66 -5.65 12.77
CA ARG A 228 -31.10 -5.89 12.90
C ARG A 228 -31.46 -5.91 14.38
N GLN A 229 -31.33 -4.76 15.05
CA GLN A 229 -31.57 -4.64 16.50
C GLN A 229 -32.98 -5.09 16.87
N THR A 230 -33.96 -4.89 15.99
CA THR A 230 -35.37 -5.30 16.24
C THR A 230 -35.63 -6.77 15.96
N SER A 231 -34.87 -7.44 15.09
CA SER A 231 -35.11 -8.84 14.76
C SER A 231 -34.30 -9.83 15.60
N TRP A 232 -33.25 -9.38 16.27
CA TRP A 232 -32.43 -10.24 17.13
C TRP A 232 -33.07 -10.47 18.50
N GLU A 233 -33.62 -9.42 19.13
CA GLU A 233 -34.28 -9.53 20.42
C GLU A 233 -35.60 -10.31 20.32
N GLU A 234 -36.40 -10.11 19.28
CA GLU A 234 -37.64 -10.87 19.05
C GLU A 234 -37.40 -12.33 18.65
N ARG A 235 -36.35 -12.61 17.82
CA ARG A 235 -36.03 -14.01 17.44
C ARG A 235 -35.23 -14.75 18.52
N THR A 236 -34.51 -14.07 19.41
CA THR A 236 -33.68 -14.73 20.42
C THR A 236 -34.42 -15.08 21.70
N GLN A 237 -35.66 -14.61 21.91
CA GLN A 237 -36.47 -15.04 23.03
C GLN A 237 -36.95 -16.49 22.89
N ASP A 238 -37.12 -16.99 21.67
CA ASP A 238 -37.64 -18.34 21.39
C ASP A 238 -36.61 -19.36 20.88
N LEU A 239 -35.36 -18.94 20.56
CA LEU A 239 -34.33 -19.82 20.01
C LEU A 239 -33.42 -20.35 21.11
N LYS A 240 -33.18 -21.66 21.14
CA LYS A 240 -32.13 -22.29 21.94
C LYS A 240 -30.78 -21.66 21.65
N LYS A 241 -29.87 -21.61 22.64
CA LYS A 241 -28.52 -21.02 22.48
C LYS A 241 -27.74 -21.47 21.24
N GLU A 242 -28.07 -22.62 20.69
CA GLU A 242 -27.45 -23.24 19.52
C GLU A 242 -27.87 -22.58 18.20
N ASP A 243 -29.04 -21.93 18.14
CA ASP A 243 -29.58 -21.32 16.92
C ASP A 243 -29.21 -19.83 16.74
N LYS A 244 -28.42 -19.29 17.67
CA LYS A 244 -28.07 -17.85 17.68
C LYS A 244 -27.11 -17.40 16.55
N PHE A 245 -26.51 -18.33 15.82
CA PHE A 245 -25.55 -18.03 14.75
C PHE A 245 -25.92 -18.77 13.46
N VAL A 246 -27.06 -18.41 12.87
CA VAL A 246 -27.41 -18.92 11.54
C VAL A 246 -26.58 -18.23 10.49
N ILE A 247 -25.73 -18.98 9.80
CA ILE A 247 -25.00 -18.51 8.63
C ILE A 247 -25.98 -18.57 7.45
N THR A 248 -26.29 -17.40 6.86
CA THR A 248 -27.12 -17.24 5.67
C THR A 248 -26.21 -16.84 4.50
N ASP A 249 -26.71 -16.99 3.26
CA ASP A 249 -25.96 -16.58 2.07
C ASP A 249 -25.54 -15.09 2.14
N ASP A 250 -26.39 -14.24 2.72
CA ASP A 250 -26.14 -12.80 2.85
C ASP A 250 -25.00 -12.48 3.83
N ASN A 251 -24.88 -13.21 4.95
CA ASN A 251 -23.87 -12.95 5.97
C ASN A 251 -22.64 -13.88 5.89
N PHE A 252 -22.62 -14.80 4.92
CA PHE A 252 -21.66 -15.87 4.80
C PHE A 252 -20.20 -15.38 4.90
N GLN A 253 -19.83 -14.36 4.11
CA GLN A 253 -18.47 -13.83 4.09
C GLN A 253 -18.06 -13.22 5.44
N VAL A 254 -18.94 -12.41 6.02
CA VAL A 254 -18.69 -11.73 7.29
C VAL A 254 -18.65 -12.72 8.45
N ALA A 255 -19.54 -13.72 8.45
CA ALA A 255 -19.59 -14.75 9.46
C ALA A 255 -18.28 -15.58 9.49
N HIS A 256 -17.84 -16.06 8.31
CA HIS A 256 -16.59 -16.83 8.20
C HIS A 256 -15.35 -15.99 8.51
N ALA A 257 -15.33 -14.68 8.18
CA ALA A 257 -14.25 -13.79 8.59
C ALA A 257 -14.20 -13.63 10.11
N LYS A 258 -15.33 -13.46 10.79
CA LYS A 258 -15.40 -13.40 12.26
C LYS A 258 -14.94 -14.71 12.90
N ILE A 259 -15.35 -15.86 12.35
CA ILE A 259 -14.92 -17.17 12.82
C ILE A 259 -13.40 -17.33 12.66
N ALA A 260 -12.83 -16.88 11.53
CA ALA A 260 -11.39 -16.89 11.31
C ALA A 260 -10.65 -16.10 12.40
N VAL A 261 -11.09 -14.86 12.65
CA VAL A 261 -10.50 -14.00 13.68
C VAL A 261 -10.63 -14.62 15.08
N ALA A 262 -11.82 -15.14 15.44
CA ALA A 262 -12.05 -15.78 16.73
C ALA A 262 -11.21 -17.04 16.94
N GLN A 263 -11.05 -17.85 15.90
CA GLN A 263 -10.28 -19.10 15.96
C GLN A 263 -8.77 -18.88 15.95
N GLY A 264 -8.28 -17.72 15.49
CA GLY A 264 -6.87 -17.37 15.50
C GLY A 264 -6.30 -17.18 16.91
N GLY A 265 -7.11 -16.69 17.85
CA GLY A 265 -6.62 -16.42 19.22
C GLY A 265 -5.40 -15.50 19.22
N VAL A 266 -4.50 -15.68 20.18
CA VAL A 266 -3.30 -14.84 20.33
C VAL A 266 -2.17 -15.31 19.39
N PHE A 267 -1.93 -16.61 19.29
CA PHE A 267 -0.76 -17.19 18.59
C PHE A 267 -1.08 -17.74 17.19
N GLY A 268 -2.37 -17.90 16.84
CA GLY A 268 -2.78 -18.49 15.57
C GLY A 268 -2.68 -20.01 15.51
N LYS A 269 -3.12 -20.56 14.37
CA LYS A 269 -3.09 -22.01 14.09
C LYS A 269 -1.86 -22.44 13.29
N MET A 270 -0.89 -21.57 13.08
CA MET A 270 0.27 -21.68 12.20
C MET A 270 -0.07 -21.57 10.71
N PRO A 271 0.85 -21.04 9.88
CA PRO A 271 0.66 -20.91 8.43
C PRO A 271 0.29 -22.25 7.76
N GLY A 272 -0.70 -22.21 6.89
CA GLY A 272 -1.20 -23.39 6.18
C GLY A 272 -2.35 -24.13 6.88
N ASN A 273 -2.69 -23.79 8.14
CA ASN A 273 -3.71 -24.49 8.93
C ASN A 273 -5.05 -23.73 9.05
N SER A 274 -5.25 -22.68 8.26
CA SER A 274 -6.55 -22.00 8.21
C SER A 274 -7.63 -22.95 7.70
N LYS A 275 -8.72 -23.08 8.44
CA LYS A 275 -9.93 -23.79 8.01
C LYS A 275 -10.85 -22.88 7.22
N GLN A 276 -10.90 -21.60 7.60
CA GLN A 276 -11.83 -20.64 6.99
C GLN A 276 -11.46 -20.24 5.56
N ARG A 277 -10.22 -20.47 5.13
CA ARG A 277 -9.80 -20.29 3.73
C ARG A 277 -10.63 -21.09 2.72
N HIS A 278 -11.21 -22.23 3.12
CA HIS A 278 -12.03 -23.08 2.27
C HIS A 278 -13.46 -22.56 2.11
N PHE A 279 -13.91 -21.75 3.03
CA PHE A 279 -15.26 -21.21 3.07
C PHE A 279 -15.33 -19.75 2.58
N LEU A 280 -14.27 -18.95 2.82
CA LEU A 280 -14.24 -17.54 2.43
C LEU A 280 -14.04 -17.37 0.92
N PRO A 281 -15.05 -16.86 0.19
CA PRO A 281 -14.84 -16.43 -1.19
C PRO A 281 -13.77 -15.35 -1.21
N GLN A 282 -12.79 -15.47 -2.10
CA GLN A 282 -11.67 -14.52 -2.22
C GLN A 282 -10.86 -14.33 -0.92
N ALA A 283 -10.66 -15.40 -0.14
CA ALA A 283 -9.80 -15.41 1.05
C ALA A 283 -8.41 -14.80 0.78
N TYR A 284 -7.89 -14.98 -0.42
CA TYR A 284 -6.59 -14.47 -0.87
C TYR A 284 -6.58 -12.99 -1.27
N SER A 285 -7.74 -12.30 -1.30
CA SER A 285 -7.89 -10.89 -1.71
C SER A 285 -8.47 -10.04 -0.58
N ASP A 286 -9.78 -9.99 -0.46
CA ASP A 286 -10.49 -9.01 0.36
C ASP A 286 -10.52 -9.37 1.86
N PHE A 287 -10.41 -10.66 2.19
CA PHE A 287 -10.43 -11.18 3.55
C PHE A 287 -9.10 -11.76 4.00
N ILE A 288 -8.00 -11.43 3.30
CA ILE A 288 -6.68 -11.99 3.60
C ILE A 288 -6.22 -11.65 5.02
N TYR A 289 -6.63 -10.51 5.57
CA TYR A 289 -6.31 -10.12 6.94
C TYR A 289 -6.97 -11.03 7.99
N ALA A 290 -8.19 -11.51 7.73
CA ALA A 290 -8.83 -12.51 8.60
C ALA A 290 -8.05 -13.84 8.60
N ILE A 291 -7.52 -14.25 7.43
CA ILE A 291 -6.66 -15.44 7.31
C ILE A 291 -5.33 -15.22 8.04
N ILE A 292 -4.72 -14.03 7.95
CA ILE A 292 -3.51 -13.69 8.72
C ILE A 292 -3.76 -13.87 10.21
N ILE A 293 -4.89 -13.38 10.74
CA ILE A 293 -5.21 -13.53 12.16
C ILE A 293 -5.49 -15.01 12.49
N GLU A 294 -6.20 -15.76 11.63
CA GLU A 294 -6.43 -17.19 11.89
C GLU A 294 -5.12 -17.99 11.97
N GLU A 295 -4.16 -17.71 11.10
CA GLU A 295 -2.92 -18.48 11.00
C GLU A 295 -1.80 -17.98 11.92
N MET A 296 -1.63 -16.66 12.03
CA MET A 296 -0.54 -16.02 12.80
C MET A 296 -1.02 -15.40 14.12
N GLY A 297 -2.30 -15.53 14.42
CA GLY A 297 -2.90 -14.98 15.61
C GLY A 297 -3.04 -13.47 15.60
N LEU A 298 -3.49 -12.93 16.74
CA LEU A 298 -3.58 -11.49 16.96
C LEU A 298 -2.20 -10.83 16.86
N ILE A 299 -1.13 -11.52 17.27
CA ILE A 299 0.25 -11.03 17.16
C ILE A 299 0.60 -10.76 15.69
N GLY A 300 0.30 -11.68 14.77
CA GLY A 300 0.52 -11.49 13.34
C GLY A 300 -0.30 -10.34 12.76
N GLY A 301 -1.57 -10.24 13.16
CA GLY A 301 -2.43 -9.12 12.77
C GLY A 301 -1.89 -7.77 13.24
N ILE A 302 -1.51 -7.64 14.51
CA ILE A 302 -0.91 -6.43 15.06
C ILE A 302 0.42 -6.12 14.38
N PHE A 303 1.25 -7.10 14.08
CA PHE A 303 2.51 -6.89 13.39
C PHE A 303 2.31 -6.30 11.99
N VAL A 304 1.35 -6.80 11.21
CA VAL A 304 1.00 -6.25 9.91
C VAL A 304 0.48 -4.81 10.02
N LEU A 305 -0.41 -4.55 10.99
CA LEU A 305 -0.88 -3.19 11.27
C LEU A 305 0.28 -2.25 11.63
N PHE A 306 1.21 -2.70 12.47
CA PHE A 306 2.40 -1.95 12.85
C PHE A 306 3.28 -1.60 11.66
N LEU A 307 3.47 -2.50 10.68
CA LEU A 307 4.21 -2.22 9.45
C LEU A 307 3.58 -1.06 8.66
N TYR A 308 2.25 -1.02 8.50
CA TYR A 308 1.59 0.08 7.80
C TYR A 308 1.63 1.40 8.58
N ILE A 309 1.49 1.38 9.90
CA ILE A 309 1.65 2.57 10.74
C ILE A 309 3.08 3.11 10.62
N THR A 310 4.08 2.23 10.69
CA THR A 310 5.49 2.59 10.54
C THR A 310 5.77 3.16 9.15
N LEU A 311 5.19 2.58 8.10
CA LEU A 311 5.24 3.11 6.73
C LEU A 311 4.72 4.55 6.69
N PHE A 312 3.57 4.81 7.31
CA PHE A 312 2.98 6.15 7.34
C PHE A 312 3.85 7.18 8.06
N VAL A 313 4.28 6.84 9.29
CA VAL A 313 5.11 7.72 10.11
C VAL A 313 6.44 8.01 9.41
N ARG A 314 7.08 6.96 8.86
CA ARG A 314 8.37 7.13 8.18
C ARG A 314 8.26 7.95 6.91
N SER A 315 7.19 7.75 6.14
CA SER A 315 6.89 8.58 4.96
C SER A 315 6.63 10.04 5.35
N GLY A 316 5.99 10.29 6.49
CA GLY A 316 5.81 11.64 7.06
C GLY A 316 7.15 12.30 7.40
N ILE A 317 8.09 11.56 7.97
CA ILE A 317 9.45 12.05 8.25
C ILE A 317 10.18 12.40 6.94
N ILE A 318 10.12 11.52 5.93
CA ILE A 318 10.70 11.75 4.60
C ILE A 318 10.09 13.00 3.96
N ALA A 319 8.76 13.14 3.99
CA ALA A 319 8.06 14.28 3.45
C ALA A 319 8.45 15.61 4.13
N ASN A 320 8.66 15.59 5.45
CA ASN A 320 9.07 16.80 6.19
C ASN A 320 10.54 17.18 5.93
N ARG A 321 11.38 16.22 5.58
CA ARG A 321 12.80 16.48 5.23
C ARG A 321 12.96 16.99 3.79
N SER A 322 11.98 16.75 2.91
CA SER A 322 12.01 17.18 1.52
C SER A 322 11.83 18.71 1.42
N GLU A 323 12.75 19.39 0.75
CA GLU A 323 12.69 20.83 0.47
C GLU A 323 11.68 21.16 -0.64
N LYS A 324 11.42 20.18 -1.54
CA LYS A 324 10.52 20.38 -2.68
C LYS A 324 9.09 20.05 -2.32
N LEU A 325 8.20 21.02 -2.40
CA LEU A 325 6.77 20.87 -2.09
C LEU A 325 6.09 19.75 -2.89
N PHE A 326 6.46 19.58 -4.17
CA PHE A 326 5.90 18.50 -5.00
C PHE A 326 6.25 17.12 -4.44
N SER A 327 7.51 16.89 -4.12
CA SER A 327 7.98 15.63 -3.53
C SER A 327 7.34 15.38 -2.17
N LYS A 328 7.24 16.41 -1.33
CA LYS A 328 6.57 16.35 -0.02
C LYS A 328 5.14 15.85 -0.15
N TYR A 329 4.31 16.48 -1.01
CA TYR A 329 2.92 16.09 -1.17
C TYR A 329 2.75 14.76 -1.90
N LEU A 330 3.65 14.44 -2.83
CA LEU A 330 3.62 13.16 -3.56
C LEU A 330 3.89 11.98 -2.62
N VAL A 331 4.88 12.08 -1.73
CA VAL A 331 5.16 11.05 -0.70
C VAL A 331 3.96 10.88 0.23
N MET A 332 3.41 12.01 0.73
CA MET A 332 2.24 11.95 1.63
C MET A 332 1.05 11.27 0.96
N GLY A 333 0.72 11.63 -0.28
CA GLY A 333 -0.35 11.01 -1.03
C GLY A 333 -0.11 9.51 -1.29
N SER A 334 1.13 9.15 -1.66
CA SER A 334 1.54 7.75 -1.90
C SER A 334 1.46 6.89 -0.62
N ALA A 335 1.88 7.43 0.52
CA ALA A 335 1.76 6.73 1.79
C ALA A 335 0.30 6.59 2.24
N MET A 336 -0.48 7.68 2.09
CA MET A 336 -1.89 7.69 2.49
C MET A 336 -2.73 6.67 1.75
N ILE A 337 -2.54 6.52 0.42
CA ILE A 337 -3.31 5.53 -0.35
C ILE A 337 -3.03 4.11 0.15
N LEU A 338 -1.76 3.77 0.40
CA LEU A 338 -1.37 2.46 0.89
C LEU A 338 -1.95 2.19 2.29
N VAL A 339 -1.81 3.16 3.20
CA VAL A 339 -2.21 2.99 4.60
C VAL A 339 -3.72 2.99 4.76
N ILE A 340 -4.45 3.94 4.14
CA ILE A 340 -5.92 3.99 4.25
C ILE A 340 -6.54 2.75 3.60
N GLN A 341 -6.02 2.29 2.46
CA GLN A 341 -6.50 1.07 1.83
C GLN A 341 -6.25 -0.16 2.71
N ALA A 342 -5.08 -0.23 3.38
CA ALA A 342 -4.77 -1.30 4.33
C ALA A 342 -5.72 -1.27 5.54
N LEU A 343 -5.90 -0.10 6.16
CA LEU A 343 -6.81 0.06 7.30
C LEU A 343 -8.26 -0.28 6.93
N ALA A 344 -8.71 0.09 5.73
CA ALA A 344 -10.03 -0.26 5.23
C ALA A 344 -10.19 -1.78 5.07
N ASN A 345 -9.21 -2.49 4.51
CA ASN A 345 -9.23 -3.95 4.41
C ASN A 345 -9.26 -4.62 5.80
N MET A 346 -8.40 -4.16 6.70
CA MET A 346 -8.35 -4.67 8.09
C MET A 346 -9.67 -4.44 8.82
N ALA A 347 -10.26 -3.25 8.67
CA ALA A 347 -11.54 -2.90 9.31
C ALA A 347 -12.70 -3.76 8.77
N VAL A 348 -12.71 -4.09 7.47
CA VAL A 348 -13.67 -5.06 6.87
C VAL A 348 -13.47 -6.44 7.47
N ALA A 349 -12.24 -6.93 7.55
CA ALA A 349 -11.94 -8.27 8.04
C ALA A 349 -12.40 -8.49 9.49
N VAL A 350 -12.32 -7.44 10.34
CA VAL A 350 -12.81 -7.46 11.72
C VAL A 350 -14.25 -6.91 11.89
N ASN A 351 -14.94 -6.66 10.76
CA ASN A 351 -16.33 -6.18 10.72
C ASN A 351 -16.57 -4.83 11.42
N LEU A 352 -15.60 -3.90 11.34
CA LEU A 352 -15.77 -2.51 11.80
C LEU A 352 -16.45 -1.63 10.74
N ILE A 353 -16.36 -2.01 9.46
CA ILE A 353 -17.02 -1.34 8.34
C ILE A 353 -17.60 -2.38 7.38
N PRO A 354 -18.61 -2.02 6.56
CA PRO A 354 -19.16 -2.91 5.54
C PRO A 354 -18.11 -3.41 4.54
N VAL A 355 -18.37 -4.55 3.91
CA VAL A 355 -17.46 -5.14 2.91
C VAL A 355 -17.23 -4.19 1.75
N THR A 356 -15.97 -3.78 1.53
CA THR A 356 -15.58 -2.78 0.52
C THR A 356 -14.98 -3.37 -0.75
N GLY A 357 -14.50 -4.62 -0.71
CA GLY A 357 -13.81 -5.24 -1.84
C GLY A 357 -12.45 -4.57 -2.15
N GLN A 358 -11.77 -4.04 -1.15
CA GLN A 358 -10.43 -3.44 -1.29
C GLN A 358 -9.37 -4.46 -0.87
N PRO A 359 -8.39 -4.78 -1.73
CA PRO A 359 -7.31 -5.68 -1.36
C PRO A 359 -6.35 -5.02 -0.37
N LEU A 360 -5.69 -5.82 0.46
CA LEU A 360 -4.62 -5.36 1.35
C LEU A 360 -3.35 -5.08 0.52
N PRO A 361 -2.86 -3.83 0.45
CA PRO A 361 -1.75 -3.45 -0.42
C PRO A 361 -0.50 -4.29 -0.19
N LEU A 362 0.16 -4.75 -1.26
CA LEU A 362 1.35 -5.60 -1.25
C LEU A 362 1.18 -7.01 -0.67
N ILE A 363 0.14 -7.28 0.13
CA ILE A 363 -0.10 -8.60 0.73
C ILE A 363 -1.14 -9.39 -0.08
N SER A 364 -2.29 -8.80 -0.42
CA SER A 364 -3.33 -9.49 -1.19
C SER A 364 -2.86 -9.85 -2.60
N ARG A 365 -3.41 -10.95 -3.13
CA ARG A 365 -3.24 -11.31 -4.53
C ARG A 365 -4.01 -10.33 -5.42
N GLY A 366 -3.34 -9.26 -5.85
CA GLY A 366 -3.96 -8.15 -6.59
C GLY A 366 -3.56 -8.01 -8.07
N GLY A 367 -2.68 -8.87 -8.60
CA GLY A 367 -2.19 -8.75 -9.97
C GLY A 367 -1.61 -7.35 -10.25
N THR A 368 -2.22 -6.60 -11.16
CA THR A 368 -1.74 -5.26 -11.54
C THR A 368 -1.84 -4.21 -10.43
N SER A 369 -2.76 -4.36 -9.45
CA SER A 369 -2.80 -3.45 -8.29
C SER A 369 -1.54 -3.56 -7.43
N THR A 370 -0.94 -4.75 -7.34
CA THR A 370 0.36 -4.95 -6.66
C THR A 370 1.46 -4.15 -7.33
N LEU A 371 1.50 -4.08 -8.68
CA LEU A 371 2.49 -3.29 -9.43
C LEU A 371 2.35 -1.79 -9.15
N ILE A 372 1.13 -1.28 -9.11
CA ILE A 372 0.86 0.13 -8.78
C ILE A 372 1.26 0.43 -7.32
N ASN A 373 0.99 -0.49 -6.38
CA ASN A 373 1.43 -0.34 -5.00
C ASN A 373 2.97 -0.31 -4.89
N CYS A 374 3.67 -1.08 -5.73
CA CYS A 374 5.13 -1.02 -5.84
C CYS A 374 5.61 0.35 -6.39
N ILE A 375 4.88 0.98 -7.32
CA ILE A 375 5.19 2.35 -7.77
C ILE A 375 5.09 3.33 -6.60
N TYR A 376 4.06 3.25 -5.74
CA TYR A 376 3.96 4.12 -4.57
C TYR A 376 5.15 3.96 -3.62
N ILE A 377 5.58 2.73 -3.33
CA ILE A 377 6.79 2.48 -2.52
C ILE A 377 8.04 3.03 -3.21
N GLY A 378 8.19 2.81 -4.52
CA GLY A 378 9.30 3.32 -5.32
C GLY A 378 9.38 4.85 -5.31
N ILE A 379 8.23 5.55 -5.37
CA ILE A 379 8.14 7.02 -5.24
C ILE A 379 8.64 7.48 -3.86
N ILE A 380 8.18 6.83 -2.78
CA ILE A 380 8.61 7.16 -1.41
C ILE A 380 10.13 6.99 -1.28
N LEU A 381 10.67 5.88 -1.78
CA LEU A 381 12.10 5.61 -1.76
C LEU A 381 12.91 6.58 -2.64
N SER A 382 12.39 6.94 -3.81
CA SER A 382 13.02 7.94 -4.68
C SER A 382 13.17 9.29 -3.97
N VAL A 383 12.11 9.77 -3.34
CA VAL A 383 12.16 11.04 -2.60
C VAL A 383 13.12 10.94 -1.42
N SER A 384 13.12 9.83 -0.69
CA SER A 384 14.06 9.64 0.43
C SER A 384 15.52 9.67 0.00
N ARG A 385 15.81 9.23 -1.24
CA ARG A 385 17.15 9.21 -1.82
C ARG A 385 17.61 10.57 -2.33
N PHE A 386 16.74 11.27 -3.08
CA PHE A 386 17.14 12.45 -3.84
C PHE A 386 16.83 13.80 -3.17
N ASP A 387 15.83 13.84 -2.29
CA ASP A 387 15.37 15.07 -1.65
C ASP A 387 15.67 15.10 -0.13
N ASN A 388 16.66 14.34 0.33
CA ASN A 388 17.14 14.34 1.72
C ASN A 388 18.61 14.80 1.81
N PRO A 389 18.89 16.10 1.59
CA PRO A 389 20.27 16.61 1.58
C PRO A 389 21.00 16.44 2.92
N LYS A 390 20.26 16.46 4.04
CA LYS A 390 20.86 16.28 5.39
C LYS A 390 21.25 14.83 5.67
N GLY A 391 20.61 13.85 5.07
CA GLY A 391 20.97 12.43 5.24
C GLY A 391 22.20 12.05 4.43
N VAL A 392 22.31 12.55 3.20
CA VAL A 392 23.47 12.28 2.33
C VAL A 392 24.71 12.97 2.85
N LYS A 393 24.63 14.26 3.24
CA LYS A 393 25.77 14.99 3.84
C LYS A 393 26.27 14.34 5.11
N ARG A 394 25.38 13.85 5.97
CA ARG A 394 25.78 13.21 7.22
C ARG A 394 26.40 11.81 6.99
N GLU A 395 25.94 11.07 5.99
CA GLU A 395 26.59 9.81 5.60
C GLU A 395 27.95 10.06 4.95
N ASP A 396 28.08 11.06 4.09
CA ASP A 396 29.35 11.43 3.47
C ASP A 396 30.35 11.99 4.52
N GLU A 397 29.89 12.79 5.50
CA GLU A 397 30.68 13.29 6.64
C GLU A 397 31.14 12.11 7.52
N ILE A 398 30.30 11.16 7.85
CA ILE A 398 30.67 9.96 8.63
C ILE A 398 31.66 9.08 7.86
N ILE A 399 31.47 8.93 6.54
CA ILE A 399 32.41 8.16 5.71
C ILE A 399 33.79 8.87 5.69
N GLN A 400 33.82 10.19 5.55
CA GLN A 400 35.06 10.97 5.62
C GLN A 400 35.74 10.84 6.98
N GLU A 401 34.99 10.98 8.08
CA GLU A 401 35.55 10.78 9.44
C GLU A 401 36.14 9.38 9.62
N LEU A 402 35.43 8.33 9.11
CA LEU A 402 35.94 6.95 9.18
C LEU A 402 37.18 6.72 8.30
N GLU A 403 37.25 7.33 7.13
CA GLU A 403 38.41 7.27 6.26
C GLU A 403 39.62 7.98 6.89
N GLU A 404 39.43 9.13 7.53
CA GLU A 404 40.45 9.86 8.28
C GLU A 404 40.95 9.04 9.49
N GLU A 405 40.03 8.42 10.27
CA GLU A 405 40.41 7.54 11.38
C GLU A 405 41.19 6.32 10.91
N MET A 406 40.77 5.70 9.78
CA MET A 406 41.50 4.57 9.21
C MET A 406 42.89 4.95 8.72
N GLN A 407 43.06 6.12 8.08
CA GLN A 407 44.38 6.63 7.68
C GLN A 407 45.28 6.90 8.89
N ALA A 408 44.78 7.55 9.92
CA ALA A 408 45.54 7.79 11.15
C ALA A 408 45.95 6.49 11.86
N ALA A 409 45.07 5.48 11.88
CA ALA A 409 45.38 4.15 12.41
C ALA A 409 46.44 3.43 11.60
N GLN A 410 46.41 3.55 10.27
CA GLN A 410 47.42 2.98 9.37
C GLN A 410 48.80 3.64 9.58
N GLU A 411 48.85 4.97 9.65
CA GLU A 411 50.10 5.71 9.95
C GLU A 411 50.70 5.33 11.30
N SER A 412 49.83 5.16 12.33
CA SER A 412 50.31 4.74 13.67
C SER A 412 50.85 3.30 13.66
N LEU A 413 50.25 2.43 12.84
CA LEU A 413 50.71 1.06 12.68
C LEU A 413 52.08 0.99 11.96
N ASP A 414 52.25 1.81 10.92
CA ASP A 414 53.46 1.85 10.14
C ASP A 414 54.63 2.47 10.99
N ALA A 415 54.35 3.53 11.77
CA ALA A 415 55.27 4.08 12.72
C ALA A 415 55.66 3.06 13.83
N SER A 416 54.71 2.23 14.27
CA SER A 416 54.98 1.17 15.24
C SER A 416 55.83 0.04 14.65
N ARG A 417 55.60 -0.30 13.37
CA ARG A 417 56.42 -1.27 12.63
C ARG A 417 57.85 -0.76 12.41
N GLU A 418 58.00 0.51 12.12
CA GLU A 418 59.34 1.14 11.95
C GLU A 418 60.13 1.12 13.26
N LYS A 419 59.49 1.48 14.38
CA LYS A 419 60.11 1.35 15.72
C LYS A 419 60.49 -0.08 16.07
N LEU A 420 59.68 -1.06 15.71
CA LEU A 420 59.97 -2.49 15.90
C LEU A 420 61.15 -2.93 15.04
N ARG A 421 61.28 -2.42 13.81
CA ARG A 421 62.45 -2.68 12.94
C ARG A 421 63.70 -2.06 13.50
N GLU A 422 63.67 -0.81 14.00
CA GLU A 422 64.77 -0.14 14.66
C GLU A 422 65.22 -0.93 15.90
N LEU A 423 64.31 -1.39 16.75
CA LEU A 423 64.63 -2.17 17.95
C LEU A 423 65.18 -3.57 17.57
N ALA A 424 64.70 -4.18 16.50
CA ALA A 424 65.24 -5.44 16.01
C ALA A 424 66.68 -5.30 15.47
N SER A 425 66.98 -4.21 14.74
CA SER A 425 68.34 -3.91 14.25
C SER A 425 69.34 -3.60 15.37
N MET A 426 68.85 -3.02 16.49
CA MET A 426 69.70 -2.78 17.67
C MET A 426 69.98 -4.04 18.51
N SER A 427 69.13 -5.08 18.42
CA SER A 427 69.26 -6.32 19.18
C SER A 427 70.11 -7.39 18.50
N ASP A 428 70.32 -7.34 17.18
CA ASP A 428 71.11 -8.30 16.42
C ASP A 428 71.74 -7.65 15.17
N PRO A 429 73.03 -7.29 15.20
CA PRO A 429 73.75 -6.67 14.07
C PRO A 429 73.90 -7.58 12.84
N SER A 430 73.49 -8.85 12.91
CA SER A 430 73.63 -9.82 11.82
C SER A 430 72.42 -9.91 10.87
N PHE A 431 71.44 -9.03 11.04
CA PHE A 431 70.21 -9.06 10.27
C PHE A 431 70.21 -8.22 8.97
N GLU A 432 71.27 -7.49 8.67
CA GLU A 432 71.39 -6.61 7.48
C GLU A 432 71.79 -7.29 6.16
N ASP A 433 72.11 -8.60 6.14
CA ASP A 433 72.71 -9.24 4.94
C ASP A 433 71.77 -10.20 4.14
N ASN A 434 70.43 -10.17 4.33
CA ASN A 434 69.57 -11.18 3.64
C ASN A 434 68.32 -10.60 2.89
N GLU A 435 68.32 -9.34 2.44
CA GLU A 435 67.20 -8.80 1.62
C GLU A 435 67.53 -8.62 0.12
N ASP A 436 68.68 -9.11 -0.40
CA ASP A 436 69.00 -8.98 -1.85
C ASP A 436 68.90 -10.26 -2.71
N SER A 437 68.13 -11.27 -2.26
CA SER A 437 68.01 -12.53 -3.04
C SER A 437 66.59 -13.08 -3.21
N ASP A 438 65.58 -12.22 -3.42
CA ASP A 438 64.28 -12.74 -3.89
C ASP A 438 63.53 -11.76 -4.82
N SER A 439 64.20 -11.40 -5.94
CA SER A 439 63.56 -10.79 -7.07
C SER A 439 63.86 -11.56 -8.36
N THR A 440 63.34 -12.80 -8.45
CA THR A 440 63.14 -13.53 -9.74
C THR A 440 62.47 -14.86 -9.41
N ILE A 441 61.12 -14.85 -9.48
CA ILE A 441 60.29 -15.88 -10.17
C ILE A 441 58.89 -15.31 -10.22
#